data_6985c1bf3c93caebde701d826715dc7a
#
_entry.id   6985c1bf3c93caebde701d826715dc7a
#
_cell.length_a   1.000
_cell.length_b   1.000
_cell.length_c   1.000
_cell.angle_alpha   90.00
_cell.angle_beta   90.00
_cell.angle_gamma   90.00
#
_symmetry.space_group_name_H-M   'P 1'
#
loop_
_entity.id
_entity.type
_entity.pdbx_description
1 polymer ?
#
loop_
_entity_poly.entity_id
_entity_poly.type
_entity_poly.pdbx_seq_one_letter_code
_entity_poly.pdbx_strand_id
1 'polypeptide(L)'
;MKKLSLKARALFMAVPCLMATSLCAQSSFRTVQARPNADSTEWKTYTAKTLDRLPFQLDKDPEVSPYGGWKIDQPFKGTGYFRVEKKADRFWLVDPEGYPYIHRGVAVFRPGRSALQSKSMLEKYGSKDLWAQKESELLLENGFNGTGAWSDHDALRDNNTSLVYTIIVNPMGSYKTDHLKRFNGKYEMAGWQGYRYDLVMVFDPEFDQYVEKSMAPLAKYREDKYLLGYYTDNELPWKNDALDRHLKYLKQDEHGYKAALEWLENRKEKGASLKDITEEDRQAFNAFYFETYMKKVVSALKKVDPNHLYLGCRFNQEKEELSNPVIFQIAGKYMDVISINHYRKWEPVQEIMANWAKWSQKPFIITEWYTKGEDSGLPNRTGAGWNVPTQRDRGYFYQNFVLELIKSKACVGWHWFTYQDNDPKDLSTDPSNRDSNKGIVNSEFQPYTPLLEEMKKINWHVYELTQKL
;
A
#
# COMPACT_ATOMS: atom_id res chain seq x y z
N MET A 1 -10.84 -100.00 -36.89
CA MET A 1 -11.42 -98.73 -37.35
C MET A 1 -12.02 -97.99 -36.14
N LYS A 2 -11.31 -97.11 -35.52
CA LYS A 2 -11.79 -96.32 -34.38
C LYS A 2 -11.58 -94.79 -34.70
N LYS A 3 -12.67 -94.10 -34.72
CA LYS A 3 -12.68 -92.63 -34.89
C LYS A 3 -12.19 -91.93 -33.61
N LEU A 4 -11.16 -91.08 -33.66
CA LEU A 4 -10.79 -90.20 -32.62
C LEU A 4 -11.51 -88.89 -32.87
N SER A 5 -12.23 -88.39 -31.86
CA SER A 5 -12.82 -87.06 -31.81
C SER A 5 -11.88 -86.08 -31.07
N LEU A 6 -11.39 -85.02 -31.74
CA LEU A 6 -10.70 -83.93 -31.11
C LEU A 6 -11.72 -82.95 -30.53
N LYS A 7 -11.66 -82.72 -29.21
CA LYS A 7 -12.36 -81.60 -28.53
C LYS A 7 -11.44 -80.42 -28.50
N ALA A 8 -11.78 -79.35 -29.22
CA ALA A 8 -11.11 -78.04 -29.10
C ALA A 8 -11.58 -77.37 -27.82
N ARG A 9 -10.64 -77.03 -26.94
CA ARG A 9 -10.87 -76.13 -25.79
C ARG A 9 -10.54 -74.68 -26.22
N ALA A 10 -11.57 -73.87 -26.27
CA ALA A 10 -11.38 -72.39 -26.41
C ALA A 10 -10.86 -71.84 -25.10
N LEU A 11 -9.67 -71.20 -25.14
CA LEU A 11 -9.06 -70.47 -24.05
C LEU A 11 -9.52 -69.01 -24.13
N PHE A 12 -10.43 -68.62 -23.26
CA PHE A 12 -10.76 -67.14 -23.09
C PHE A 12 -9.64 -66.48 -22.35
N MET A 13 -8.82 -65.67 -23.04
CA MET A 13 -7.93 -64.71 -22.41
C MET A 13 -8.75 -63.47 -22.02
N ALA A 14 -8.94 -63.29 -20.73
CA ALA A 14 -9.42 -62.00 -20.17
C ALA A 14 -8.31 -60.97 -20.25
N VAL A 15 -8.48 -60.00 -21.10
CA VAL A 15 -7.60 -58.78 -21.12
C VAL A 15 -8.06 -57.86 -20.00
N PRO A 16 -7.23 -57.56 -19.01
CA PRO A 16 -7.58 -56.57 -18.02
C PRO A 16 -7.57 -55.16 -18.69
N CYS A 17 -8.75 -54.55 -18.80
CA CYS A 17 -8.88 -53.14 -19.18
C CYS A 17 -8.34 -52.28 -18.04
N LEU A 18 -7.08 -51.88 -18.11
CA LEU A 18 -6.52 -50.84 -17.25
C LEU A 18 -7.22 -49.53 -17.61
N MET A 19 -8.23 -49.15 -16.83
CA MET A 19 -8.70 -47.78 -16.82
C MET A 19 -7.56 -46.87 -16.26
N ALA A 20 -6.82 -46.25 -17.16
CA ALA A 20 -5.93 -45.17 -16.83
C ALA A 20 -6.82 -43.99 -16.38
N THR A 21 -7.03 -43.84 -15.07
CA THR A 21 -7.52 -42.60 -14.49
C THR A 21 -6.43 -41.56 -14.72
N SER A 22 -6.57 -40.74 -15.76
CA SER A 22 -5.79 -39.52 -15.92
C SER A 22 -6.10 -38.64 -14.71
N LEU A 23 -5.27 -38.72 -13.68
CA LEU A 23 -5.17 -37.63 -12.72
C LEU A 23 -4.67 -36.42 -13.52
N CYS A 24 -5.60 -35.56 -13.92
CA CYS A 24 -5.26 -34.24 -14.40
C CYS A 24 -4.55 -33.55 -13.23
N ALA A 25 -3.22 -33.45 -13.27
CA ALA A 25 -2.48 -32.68 -12.26
C ALA A 25 -3.06 -31.27 -12.27
N GLN A 26 -3.72 -30.92 -11.18
CA GLN A 26 -4.34 -29.61 -11.04
C GLN A 26 -3.22 -28.59 -11.13
N SER A 27 -3.29 -27.63 -12.07
CA SER A 27 -2.29 -26.56 -12.23
C SER A 27 -2.07 -25.86 -10.88
N SER A 28 -0.81 -25.64 -10.51
CA SER A 28 -0.43 -24.91 -9.29
C SER A 28 -0.82 -23.44 -9.32
N PHE A 29 -1.41 -22.96 -10.42
CA PHE A 29 -1.81 -21.57 -10.62
C PHE A 29 -3.19 -21.50 -11.26
N ARG A 30 -3.90 -20.38 -10.98
CA ARG A 30 -5.04 -19.96 -11.80
C ARG A 30 -4.56 -19.10 -12.95
N THR A 31 -5.33 -19.04 -14.02
CA THR A 31 -5.13 -18.08 -15.11
C THR A 31 -6.17 -16.98 -15.01
N VAL A 32 -5.73 -15.73 -15.16
CA VAL A 32 -6.57 -14.54 -15.16
C VAL A 32 -6.25 -13.74 -16.42
N GLN A 33 -7.29 -13.32 -17.14
CA GLN A 33 -7.11 -12.34 -18.20
C GLN A 33 -6.95 -10.97 -17.60
N ALA A 34 -5.92 -10.24 -18.00
CA ALA A 34 -5.69 -8.89 -17.49
C ALA A 34 -5.04 -7.98 -18.56
N ARG A 35 -5.23 -6.69 -18.40
CA ARG A 35 -4.52 -5.65 -19.15
C ARG A 35 -4.05 -4.54 -18.21
N PRO A 36 -2.88 -3.91 -18.46
CA PRO A 36 -2.28 -2.95 -17.52
C PRO A 36 -3.13 -1.70 -17.29
N ASN A 37 -3.87 -1.28 -18.30
CA ASN A 37 -4.76 -0.11 -18.26
C ASN A 37 -5.86 -0.25 -19.32
N ALA A 38 -6.85 0.64 -19.30
CA ALA A 38 -7.96 0.62 -20.24
C ALA A 38 -7.59 0.96 -21.68
N ASP A 39 -6.51 1.71 -21.90
CA ASP A 39 -6.04 2.08 -23.23
C ASP A 39 -5.34 0.91 -23.94
N SER A 40 -4.90 -0.09 -23.17
CA SER A 40 -4.39 -1.35 -23.71
C SER A 40 -5.54 -2.17 -24.29
N THR A 41 -5.56 -2.36 -25.58
CA THR A 41 -6.60 -3.16 -26.27
C THR A 41 -6.39 -4.66 -26.10
N GLU A 42 -5.19 -5.09 -25.75
CA GLU A 42 -4.81 -6.50 -25.69
C GLU A 42 -4.97 -7.05 -24.26
N TRP A 43 -5.85 -8.03 -24.13
CA TRP A 43 -5.94 -8.87 -22.95
C TRP A 43 -4.86 -9.95 -23.01
N LYS A 44 -4.11 -10.11 -21.92
CA LYS A 44 -3.10 -11.14 -21.77
C LYS A 44 -3.44 -12.08 -20.63
N THR A 45 -3.01 -13.32 -20.76
CA THR A 45 -3.18 -14.32 -19.71
C THR A 45 -2.04 -14.21 -18.70
N TYR A 46 -2.38 -14.03 -17.45
CA TYR A 46 -1.45 -14.02 -16.32
C TYR A 46 -1.75 -15.18 -15.39
N THR A 47 -0.72 -15.67 -14.72
CA THR A 47 -0.88 -16.65 -13.64
C THR A 47 -1.16 -15.93 -12.32
N ALA A 48 -2.02 -16.52 -11.49
CA ALA A 48 -2.29 -16.06 -10.14
C ALA A 48 -2.18 -17.24 -9.16
N LYS A 49 -1.35 -17.05 -8.14
CA LYS A 49 -1.27 -17.97 -6.99
C LYS A 49 -2.49 -17.73 -6.12
N THR A 50 -3.21 -18.79 -5.79
CA THR A 50 -4.40 -18.72 -4.94
C THR A 50 -4.36 -19.82 -3.88
N LEU A 51 -5.03 -19.61 -2.76
CA LEU A 51 -4.96 -20.54 -1.61
C LEU A 51 -5.34 -21.97 -1.97
N ASP A 52 -6.36 -22.15 -2.81
CA ASP A 52 -6.83 -23.46 -3.26
C ASP A 52 -5.85 -24.19 -4.21
N ARG A 53 -4.75 -23.54 -4.57
CA ARG A 53 -3.68 -24.07 -5.43
C ARG A 53 -2.35 -24.22 -4.70
N LEU A 54 -2.31 -23.90 -3.41
CA LEU A 54 -1.12 -24.12 -2.60
C LEU A 54 -0.89 -25.61 -2.39
N PRO A 55 0.40 -26.06 -2.24
CA PRO A 55 0.73 -27.47 -2.05
C PRO A 55 0.47 -27.98 -0.62
N PHE A 56 -0.16 -27.17 0.23
CA PHE A 56 -0.49 -27.47 1.62
C PHE A 56 -1.89 -26.95 1.96
N GLN A 57 -2.51 -27.57 2.95
CA GLN A 57 -3.80 -27.12 3.49
C GLN A 57 -3.60 -26.08 4.58
N LEU A 58 -4.61 -25.23 4.76
CA LEU A 58 -4.73 -24.23 5.81
C LEU A 58 -5.92 -24.63 6.68
N ASP A 59 -5.67 -24.86 7.95
CA ASP A 59 -6.62 -25.60 8.80
C ASP A 59 -7.17 -24.76 9.96
N LYS A 60 -6.61 -23.60 10.27
CA LYS A 60 -6.95 -22.90 11.50
C LYS A 60 -7.20 -21.42 11.32
N ASP A 61 -8.37 -20.97 11.75
CA ASP A 61 -8.57 -19.57 12.08
C ASP A 61 -7.70 -19.23 13.31
N PRO A 62 -6.84 -18.23 13.23
CA PRO A 62 -5.99 -17.88 14.35
C PRO A 62 -6.82 -17.25 15.48
N GLU A 63 -6.51 -17.60 16.73
CA GLU A 63 -6.96 -16.80 17.86
C GLU A 63 -6.21 -15.46 17.85
N VAL A 64 -6.96 -14.34 17.94
CA VAL A 64 -6.39 -13.00 17.83
C VAL A 64 -6.69 -12.13 19.05
N SER A 65 -5.80 -11.16 19.29
CA SER A 65 -5.99 -10.11 20.28
C SER A 65 -7.12 -9.13 19.87
N PRO A 66 -7.55 -8.22 20.75
CA PRO A 66 -8.50 -7.16 20.39
C PRO A 66 -8.05 -6.29 19.21
N TYR A 67 -6.75 -6.20 18.95
CA TYR A 67 -6.15 -5.47 17.83
C TYR A 67 -6.04 -6.31 16.54
N GLY A 68 -6.29 -7.62 16.63
CA GLY A 68 -6.10 -8.57 15.52
C GLY A 68 -4.68 -9.15 15.46
N GLY A 69 -3.87 -9.02 16.52
CA GLY A 69 -2.56 -9.67 16.66
C GLY A 69 -2.70 -11.16 16.93
N TRP A 70 -1.77 -11.95 16.45
CA TRP A 70 -1.79 -13.42 16.57
C TRP A 70 -1.46 -13.88 17.98
N LYS A 71 -2.40 -14.46 18.69
CA LYS A 71 -2.15 -15.03 20.02
C LYS A 71 -1.32 -16.30 19.91
N ILE A 72 -0.12 -16.22 20.45
CA ILE A 72 0.85 -17.32 20.55
C ILE A 72 1.26 -17.51 22.00
N ASP A 73 1.73 -18.72 22.35
CA ASP A 73 2.11 -19.08 23.73
C ASP A 73 3.24 -18.22 24.33
N GLN A 74 4.12 -17.71 23.48
CA GLN A 74 5.23 -16.85 23.88
C GLN A 74 5.21 -15.53 23.10
N PRO A 75 4.35 -14.59 23.48
CA PRO A 75 4.28 -13.27 22.86
C PRO A 75 5.53 -12.44 23.20
N PHE A 76 5.72 -11.35 22.49
CA PHE A 76 6.64 -10.29 22.90
C PHE A 76 6.11 -9.60 24.18
N LYS A 77 6.95 -8.80 24.81
CA LYS A 77 6.50 -7.97 25.93
C LYS A 77 5.50 -6.92 25.42
N GLY A 78 4.31 -6.82 26.03
CA GLY A 78 3.36 -5.72 25.78
C GLY A 78 3.94 -4.37 26.23
N THR A 79 3.75 -3.31 25.45
CA THR A 79 4.24 -1.95 25.76
C THR A 79 3.13 -0.91 25.80
N GLY A 80 1.91 -1.29 25.41
CA GLY A 80 0.77 -0.40 25.31
C GLY A 80 0.65 0.31 23.96
N TYR A 81 1.65 0.16 23.07
CA TYR A 81 1.68 0.77 21.74
C TYR A 81 2.21 -0.21 20.69
N PHE A 82 1.88 0.02 19.43
CA PHE A 82 2.46 -0.74 18.33
C PHE A 82 3.95 -0.44 18.18
N ARG A 83 4.71 -1.45 17.83
CA ARG A 83 6.13 -1.34 17.52
C ARG A 83 6.58 -2.35 16.48
N VAL A 84 7.80 -2.20 16.01
CA VAL A 84 8.46 -3.13 15.09
C VAL A 84 9.40 -4.04 15.88
N GLU A 85 9.34 -5.32 15.59
CA GLU A 85 10.30 -6.34 16.10
C GLU A 85 10.76 -7.22 14.94
N LYS A 86 11.96 -7.81 15.10
CA LYS A 86 12.43 -8.85 14.19
C LYS A 86 12.66 -10.14 14.98
N LYS A 87 12.00 -11.22 14.54
CA LYS A 87 12.17 -12.55 15.13
C LYS A 87 12.61 -13.51 14.02
N ALA A 88 13.75 -14.14 14.20
CA ALA A 88 14.44 -14.91 13.16
C ALA A 88 14.69 -14.03 11.91
N ASP A 89 14.21 -14.43 10.76
CA ASP A 89 14.38 -13.73 9.49
C ASP A 89 13.17 -12.86 9.08
N ARG A 90 12.11 -12.81 9.93
CA ARG A 90 10.86 -12.06 9.65
C ARG A 90 10.74 -10.83 10.53
N PHE A 91 10.32 -9.72 9.91
CA PHE A 91 9.83 -8.53 10.61
C PHE A 91 8.36 -8.69 11.01
N TRP A 92 8.02 -8.12 12.14
CA TRP A 92 6.67 -8.06 12.69
C TRP A 92 6.33 -6.66 13.17
N LEU A 93 5.10 -6.25 13.00
CA LEU A 93 4.51 -5.34 13.94
C LEU A 93 4.16 -6.15 15.20
N VAL A 94 4.22 -5.51 16.35
CA VAL A 94 3.79 -6.09 17.62
C VAL A 94 2.73 -5.18 18.18
N ASP A 95 1.59 -5.74 18.53
CA ASP A 95 0.46 -4.98 19.05
C ASP A 95 0.70 -4.50 20.51
N PRO A 96 -0.16 -3.63 21.05
CA PRO A 96 -0.01 -3.11 22.41
C PRO A 96 0.11 -4.16 23.51
N GLU A 97 -0.48 -5.35 23.32
CA GLU A 97 -0.45 -6.47 24.27
C GLU A 97 0.79 -7.37 24.09
N GLY A 98 1.52 -7.22 22.99
CA GLY A 98 2.74 -7.97 22.72
C GLY A 98 2.60 -9.06 21.66
N TYR A 99 1.46 -9.17 21.00
CA TYR A 99 1.24 -10.21 19.99
C TYR A 99 1.78 -9.79 18.61
N PRO A 100 2.37 -10.73 17.84
CA PRO A 100 2.76 -10.48 16.46
C PRO A 100 1.55 -10.02 15.62
N TYR A 101 1.73 -8.97 14.85
CA TYR A 101 0.65 -8.33 14.12
C TYR A 101 1.06 -8.06 12.66
N ILE A 102 0.15 -8.32 11.73
CA ILE A 102 0.23 -7.93 10.32
C ILE A 102 -0.97 -7.07 10.02
N HIS A 103 -0.74 -5.83 9.61
CA HIS A 103 -1.79 -4.87 9.35
C HIS A 103 -2.44 -5.11 7.98
N ARG A 104 -3.71 -5.49 7.98
CA ARG A 104 -4.52 -5.75 6.78
C ARG A 104 -5.61 -4.68 6.72
N GLY A 105 -5.41 -3.69 5.86
CA GLY A 105 -6.27 -2.52 5.85
C GLY A 105 -6.85 -2.17 4.49
N VAL A 106 -7.76 -1.20 4.53
CA VAL A 106 -8.33 -0.53 3.38
C VAL A 106 -8.08 0.96 3.50
N ALA A 107 -7.53 1.58 2.48
CA ALA A 107 -7.32 3.03 2.45
C ALA A 107 -8.62 3.79 2.14
N VAL A 108 -8.68 5.06 2.53
CA VAL A 108 -9.84 5.95 2.28
C VAL A 108 -11.14 5.37 2.87
N PHE A 109 -11.07 4.79 4.06
CA PHE A 109 -12.26 4.29 4.77
C PHE A 109 -13.06 5.48 5.31
N ARG A 110 -13.93 5.97 4.47
CA ARG A 110 -14.86 7.08 4.76
C ARG A 110 -15.99 7.08 3.73
N PRO A 111 -17.16 7.62 4.05
CA PRO A 111 -18.20 7.85 3.06
C PRO A 111 -17.72 8.84 1.99
N GLY A 112 -18.05 8.58 0.74
CA GLY A 112 -17.85 9.55 -0.33
C GLY A 112 -18.73 10.79 -0.12
N ARG A 113 -18.43 11.86 -0.86
CA ARG A 113 -19.02 13.19 -0.65
C ARG A 113 -19.95 13.65 -1.78
N SER A 114 -20.14 12.85 -2.85
CA SER A 114 -21.09 13.19 -3.88
C SER A 114 -22.53 13.21 -3.33
N ALA A 115 -23.43 13.83 -4.06
CA ALA A 115 -24.86 13.83 -3.70
C ALA A 115 -25.41 12.39 -3.64
N LEU A 116 -25.03 11.52 -4.59
CA LEU A 116 -25.38 10.11 -4.61
C LEU A 116 -24.87 9.38 -3.37
N GLN A 117 -23.58 9.48 -3.09
CA GLN A 117 -22.96 8.78 -1.96
C GLN A 117 -23.52 9.25 -0.62
N SER A 118 -23.72 10.57 -0.45
CA SER A 118 -24.31 11.13 0.78
C SER A 118 -25.75 10.68 0.99
N LYS A 119 -26.55 10.65 -0.07
CA LYS A 119 -27.93 10.14 -0.03
C LYS A 119 -27.94 8.65 0.35
N SER A 120 -27.17 7.82 -0.38
CA SER A 120 -27.12 6.37 -0.16
C SER A 120 -26.62 6.02 1.26
N MET A 121 -25.66 6.80 1.80
CA MET A 121 -25.19 6.63 3.17
C MET A 121 -26.33 6.85 4.19
N LEU A 122 -27.11 7.93 4.03
CA LEU A 122 -28.24 8.22 4.93
C LEU A 122 -29.36 7.19 4.77
N GLU A 123 -29.69 6.77 3.55
CA GLU A 123 -30.72 5.76 3.29
C GLU A 123 -30.33 4.38 3.87
N LYS A 124 -29.07 3.97 3.75
CA LYS A 124 -28.61 2.65 4.20
C LYS A 124 -28.34 2.59 5.70
N TYR A 125 -27.75 3.63 6.27
CA TYR A 125 -27.25 3.60 7.66
C TYR A 125 -27.97 4.59 8.59
N GLY A 126 -28.63 5.60 8.08
CA GLY A 126 -29.29 6.63 8.87
C GLY A 126 -28.35 7.69 9.46
N SER A 127 -27.11 7.31 9.81
CA SER A 127 -26.11 8.22 10.34
C SER A 127 -24.68 7.78 9.98
N LYS A 128 -23.72 8.71 10.09
CA LYS A 128 -22.30 8.43 9.90
C LYS A 128 -21.77 7.46 10.99
N ASP A 129 -22.26 7.54 12.21
CA ASP A 129 -21.84 6.66 13.29
C ASP A 129 -22.28 5.21 13.06
N LEU A 130 -23.53 5.01 12.62
CA LEU A 130 -24.00 3.68 12.23
C LEU A 130 -23.28 3.15 11.00
N TRP A 131 -22.92 4.02 10.03
CA TRP A 131 -22.05 3.66 8.93
C TRP A 131 -20.70 3.17 9.46
N ALA A 132 -20.04 3.91 10.36
CA ALA A 132 -18.73 3.53 10.90
C ALA A 132 -18.77 2.17 11.60
N GLN A 133 -19.80 1.91 12.40
CA GLN A 133 -19.99 0.62 13.06
C GLN A 133 -20.21 -0.52 12.06
N LYS A 134 -21.18 -0.38 11.14
CA LYS A 134 -21.57 -1.43 10.19
C LYS A 134 -20.47 -1.75 9.18
N GLU A 135 -19.80 -0.75 8.66
CA GLU A 135 -18.74 -0.98 7.68
C GLU A 135 -17.43 -1.45 8.36
N SER A 136 -17.22 -1.13 9.64
CA SER A 136 -16.16 -1.76 10.44
C SER A 136 -16.44 -3.25 10.67
N GLU A 137 -17.69 -3.63 10.95
CA GLU A 137 -18.11 -5.03 11.01
C GLU A 137 -17.84 -5.75 9.70
N LEU A 138 -18.18 -5.13 8.54
CA LEU A 138 -17.91 -5.68 7.21
C LEU A 138 -16.41 -5.95 7.01
N LEU A 139 -15.54 -5.01 7.41
CA LEU A 139 -14.09 -5.21 7.30
C LEU A 139 -13.60 -6.37 8.16
N LEU A 140 -13.99 -6.40 9.43
CA LEU A 140 -13.61 -7.47 10.38
C LEU A 140 -14.10 -8.85 9.92
N GLU A 141 -15.34 -8.97 9.44
CA GLU A 141 -15.91 -10.22 8.88
C GLU A 141 -15.15 -10.73 7.65
N ASN A 142 -14.47 -9.84 6.92
CA ASN A 142 -13.63 -10.19 5.78
C ASN A 142 -12.14 -10.26 6.13
N GLY A 143 -11.81 -10.34 7.43
CA GLY A 143 -10.47 -10.57 7.96
C GLY A 143 -9.52 -9.37 7.83
N PHE A 144 -10.04 -8.18 7.53
CA PHE A 144 -9.29 -6.94 7.71
C PHE A 144 -9.24 -6.59 9.19
N ASN A 145 -8.18 -5.96 9.64
CA ASN A 145 -8.01 -5.54 11.03
C ASN A 145 -7.69 -4.05 11.16
N GLY A 146 -7.74 -3.30 10.07
CA GLY A 146 -7.47 -1.88 10.15
C GLY A 146 -7.75 -1.08 8.88
N THR A 147 -7.37 0.19 8.94
CA THR A 147 -7.57 1.16 7.86
C THR A 147 -6.28 1.91 7.51
N GLY A 148 -6.18 2.33 6.25
CA GLY A 148 -5.05 3.08 5.70
C GLY A 148 -5.26 4.59 5.70
N ALA A 149 -4.40 5.28 4.96
CA ALA A 149 -4.42 6.73 4.83
C ALA A 149 -5.78 7.27 4.34
N TRP A 150 -6.07 8.54 4.66
CA TRP A 150 -7.30 9.27 4.33
C TRP A 150 -8.60 8.67 4.84
N SER A 151 -8.52 7.73 5.76
CA SER A 151 -9.69 7.17 6.46
C SER A 151 -10.25 8.16 7.47
N ASP A 152 -11.51 7.98 7.82
CA ASP A 152 -12.19 8.77 8.86
C ASP A 152 -11.86 8.19 10.25
N HIS A 153 -10.64 8.43 10.69
CA HIS A 153 -10.11 7.90 11.94
C HIS A 153 -10.85 8.42 13.19
N ASP A 154 -11.40 9.64 13.13
CA ASP A 154 -12.23 10.15 14.24
C ASP A 154 -13.53 9.35 14.35
N ALA A 155 -14.19 9.02 13.23
CA ALA A 155 -15.39 8.17 13.27
C ALA A 155 -15.08 6.76 13.81
N LEU A 156 -13.94 6.18 13.51
CA LEU A 156 -13.50 4.89 14.06
C LEU A 156 -13.30 4.97 15.57
N ARG A 157 -12.57 5.96 16.02
CA ARG A 157 -12.27 6.16 17.45
C ARG A 157 -13.52 6.48 18.25
N ASP A 158 -14.34 7.42 17.79
CA ASP A 158 -15.49 7.93 18.55
C ASP A 158 -16.61 6.87 18.65
N ASN A 159 -16.64 5.89 17.74
CA ASN A 159 -17.57 4.76 17.76
C ASN A 159 -16.97 3.46 18.37
N ASN A 160 -15.75 3.53 18.94
CA ASN A 160 -15.08 2.39 19.57
C ASN A 160 -15.01 1.14 18.67
N THR A 161 -14.77 1.34 17.37
CA THR A 161 -14.58 0.22 16.44
C THR A 161 -13.27 -0.50 16.75
N SER A 162 -13.23 -1.81 16.60
CA SER A 162 -12.01 -2.60 16.85
C SER A 162 -11.02 -2.59 15.70
N LEU A 163 -11.04 -1.56 14.83
CA LEU A 163 -10.13 -1.42 13.72
C LEU A 163 -8.91 -0.56 14.12
N VAL A 164 -7.74 -1.09 13.86
CA VAL A 164 -6.48 -0.34 13.97
C VAL A 164 -6.41 0.66 12.82
N TYR A 165 -6.06 1.91 13.09
CA TYR A 165 -6.08 2.94 12.07
C TYR A 165 -4.73 3.67 11.93
N THR A 166 -4.57 4.36 10.80
CA THR A 166 -3.43 5.22 10.50
C THR A 166 -3.88 6.63 10.21
N ILE A 167 -3.03 7.61 10.48
CA ILE A 167 -3.30 9.02 10.19
C ILE A 167 -2.29 9.53 9.17
N ILE A 168 -2.75 10.30 8.19
CA ILE A 168 -1.89 11.05 7.27
C ILE A 168 -2.02 12.54 7.51
N VAL A 169 -0.89 13.23 7.60
CA VAL A 169 -0.79 14.69 7.59
C VAL A 169 0.03 15.15 6.40
N ASN A 170 -0.28 16.30 5.83
CA ASN A 170 0.32 16.76 4.58
C ASN A 170 0.96 18.15 4.75
N PRO A 171 2.03 18.31 5.54
CA PRO A 171 2.66 19.59 5.76
C PRO A 171 3.21 20.22 4.47
N MET A 172 3.90 19.45 3.63
CA MET A 172 4.42 19.95 2.35
C MET A 172 3.30 20.18 1.33
N GLY A 173 2.29 19.33 1.29
CA GLY A 173 1.11 19.52 0.45
C GLY A 173 0.33 20.79 0.82
N SER A 174 0.20 21.10 2.10
CA SER A 174 -0.41 22.34 2.59
C SER A 174 0.45 23.56 2.23
N TYR A 175 1.75 23.49 2.47
CA TYR A 175 2.70 24.53 2.10
C TYR A 175 2.67 24.79 0.58
N LYS A 176 2.73 23.75 -0.23
CA LYS A 176 2.61 23.85 -1.68
C LYS A 176 1.34 24.61 -2.10
N THR A 177 0.19 24.27 -1.50
CA THR A 177 -1.10 24.89 -1.84
C THR A 177 -1.12 26.39 -1.54
N ASP A 178 -0.57 26.81 -0.41
CA ASP A 178 -0.47 28.23 -0.07
C ASP A 178 0.60 28.97 -0.89
N HIS A 179 1.73 28.32 -1.12
CA HIS A 179 2.79 28.88 -1.96
C HIS A 179 2.35 29.08 -3.40
N LEU A 180 1.52 28.17 -3.95
CA LEU A 180 0.97 28.25 -5.30
C LEU A 180 0.16 29.53 -5.56
N LYS A 181 -0.47 30.09 -4.53
CA LYS A 181 -1.19 31.39 -4.62
C LYS A 181 -0.27 32.52 -5.06
N ARG A 182 1.02 32.47 -4.71
CA ARG A 182 2.05 33.45 -5.13
C ARG A 182 2.33 33.42 -6.64
N PHE A 183 1.93 32.34 -7.33
CA PHE A 183 2.10 32.09 -8.76
C PHE A 183 0.76 32.08 -9.52
N ASN A 184 -0.23 32.85 -9.04
CA ASN A 184 -1.56 32.94 -9.65
C ASN A 184 -2.22 31.56 -9.86
N GLY A 185 -2.00 30.62 -8.95
CA GLY A 185 -2.61 29.28 -8.98
C GLY A 185 -1.96 28.31 -9.97
N LYS A 186 -0.80 28.67 -10.57
CA LYS A 186 -0.09 27.80 -11.53
C LYS A 186 1.40 27.73 -11.22
N TYR A 187 1.97 26.53 -11.29
CA TYR A 187 3.41 26.32 -11.32
C TYR A 187 3.89 25.99 -12.73
N GLU A 188 5.00 26.57 -13.12
CA GLU A 188 5.72 26.17 -14.31
C GLU A 188 6.35 24.77 -14.11
N MET A 189 6.32 23.95 -15.16
CA MET A 189 6.93 22.62 -15.17
C MET A 189 6.55 21.74 -13.97
N ALA A 190 5.30 21.88 -13.49
CA ALA A 190 4.80 21.01 -12.43
C ALA A 190 4.59 19.59 -12.96
N GLY A 191 5.15 18.61 -12.25
CA GLY A 191 4.87 17.19 -12.49
C GLY A 191 3.49 16.77 -11.98
N TRP A 192 3.25 15.47 -11.99
CA TRP A 192 1.96 14.87 -11.60
C TRP A 192 1.50 15.27 -10.19
N GLN A 193 2.43 15.43 -9.25
CA GLN A 193 2.11 15.89 -7.89
C GLN A 193 1.88 17.41 -7.77
N GLY A 194 2.04 18.15 -8.86
CA GLY A 194 1.81 19.59 -8.89
C GLY A 194 2.82 20.42 -8.08
N TYR A 195 4.04 19.93 -7.90
CA TYR A 195 5.14 20.69 -7.32
C TYR A 195 5.89 21.48 -8.40
N ARG A 196 6.21 22.74 -8.11
CA ARG A 196 6.96 23.61 -9.04
C ARG A 196 8.30 22.98 -9.38
N TYR A 197 8.57 22.76 -10.66
CA TYR A 197 9.75 22.07 -11.19
C TYR A 197 10.00 20.68 -10.58
N ASP A 198 8.98 20.03 -10.04
CA ASP A 198 9.10 18.78 -9.26
C ASP A 198 10.06 18.92 -8.06
N LEU A 199 10.06 20.07 -7.39
CA LEU A 199 10.88 20.33 -6.21
C LEU A 199 10.02 20.41 -4.94
N VAL A 200 10.48 19.76 -3.89
CA VAL A 200 9.94 19.83 -2.52
C VAL A 200 10.60 21.02 -1.81
N MET A 201 9.84 21.94 -1.27
CA MET A 201 10.34 23.24 -0.77
C MET A 201 10.87 23.15 0.68
N VAL A 202 11.75 22.20 0.96
CA VAL A 202 12.24 21.92 2.32
C VAL A 202 13.19 22.96 2.88
N PHE A 203 13.81 23.77 2.00
CA PHE A 203 14.76 24.80 2.40
C PHE A 203 14.09 26.13 2.75
N ASP A 204 12.79 26.26 2.47
CA ASP A 204 12.05 27.46 2.82
C ASP A 204 11.83 27.52 4.33
N PRO A 205 12.21 28.63 5.02
CA PRO A 205 12.00 28.76 6.46
C PRO A 205 10.52 28.70 6.86
N GLU A 206 9.61 29.18 6.01
CA GLU A 206 8.17 29.15 6.25
C GLU A 206 7.63 27.71 6.33
N PHE A 207 8.28 26.72 5.69
CA PHE A 207 7.85 25.33 5.73
C PHE A 207 7.84 24.78 7.16
N ASP A 208 8.74 25.22 8.03
CA ASP A 208 8.79 24.78 9.43
C ASP A 208 7.48 25.05 10.17
N GLN A 209 6.84 26.21 9.90
CA GLN A 209 5.54 26.56 10.48
C GLN A 209 4.42 25.62 10.02
N TYR A 210 4.46 25.17 8.76
CA TYR A 210 3.49 24.21 8.23
C TYR A 210 3.66 22.82 8.85
N VAL A 211 4.89 22.42 9.10
CA VAL A 211 5.18 21.17 9.82
C VAL A 211 4.60 21.23 11.23
N GLU A 212 4.91 22.25 12.01
CA GLU A 212 4.41 22.42 13.38
C GLU A 212 2.87 22.48 13.42
N LYS A 213 2.26 23.30 12.55
CA LYS A 213 0.81 23.41 12.43
C LYS A 213 0.14 22.09 12.08
N SER A 214 0.75 21.29 11.22
CA SER A 214 0.23 19.98 10.82
C SER A 214 0.32 18.94 11.93
N MET A 215 1.34 19.01 12.78
CA MET A 215 1.55 18.06 13.87
C MET A 215 0.75 18.39 15.13
N ALA A 216 0.50 19.67 15.43
CA ALA A 216 -0.16 20.08 16.67
C ALA A 216 -1.50 19.35 16.97
N PRO A 217 -2.42 19.13 15.98
CA PRO A 217 -3.67 18.43 16.25
C PRO A 217 -3.50 16.95 16.64
N LEU A 218 -2.33 16.35 16.41
CA LEU A 218 -2.08 14.94 16.69
C LEU A 218 -1.98 14.63 18.19
N ALA A 219 -1.78 15.64 19.02
CA ALA A 219 -1.70 15.49 20.48
C ALA A 219 -2.90 14.75 21.08
N LYS A 220 -4.09 14.88 20.49
CA LYS A 220 -5.32 14.21 20.97
C LYS A 220 -5.30 12.67 20.76
N TYR A 221 -4.41 12.15 19.93
CA TYR A 221 -4.31 10.70 19.66
C TYR A 221 -3.18 10.01 20.43
N ARG A 222 -2.35 10.76 21.12
CA ARG A 222 -1.12 10.31 21.74
C ARG A 222 -1.27 9.06 22.64
N GLU A 223 -2.43 8.90 23.28
CA GLU A 223 -2.71 7.77 24.19
C GLU A 223 -3.64 6.71 23.55
N ASP A 224 -3.93 6.83 22.25
CA ASP A 224 -4.87 5.93 21.58
C ASP A 224 -4.18 4.64 21.14
N LYS A 225 -4.53 3.53 21.77
CA LYS A 225 -3.92 2.22 21.53
C LYS A 225 -4.29 1.59 20.18
N TYR A 226 -5.35 2.07 19.52
CA TYR A 226 -5.74 1.61 18.19
C TYR A 226 -5.06 2.38 17.07
N LEU A 227 -4.31 3.44 17.36
CA LEU A 227 -3.50 4.13 16.37
C LEU A 227 -2.22 3.34 16.09
N LEU A 228 -2.03 2.90 14.84
CA LEU A 228 -0.78 2.27 14.41
C LEU A 228 0.35 3.30 14.28
N GLY A 229 0.05 4.43 13.64
CA GLY A 229 1.05 5.47 13.42
C GLY A 229 0.65 6.48 12.35
N TYR A 230 1.64 7.28 11.96
CA TYR A 230 1.46 8.46 11.12
C TYR A 230 2.21 8.37 9.80
N TYR A 231 1.58 8.82 8.72
CA TYR A 231 2.22 9.18 7.45
C TYR A 231 2.38 10.70 7.35
N THR A 232 3.41 11.16 6.63
CA THR A 232 3.54 12.56 6.24
C THR A 232 3.62 12.69 4.74
N ASP A 233 2.73 13.50 4.17
CA ASP A 233 2.63 13.71 2.73
C ASP A 233 2.43 12.42 1.90
N ASN A 234 2.45 12.51 0.58
CA ASN A 234 2.24 11.40 -0.32
C ASN A 234 3.02 11.57 -1.61
N GLU A 235 3.84 10.58 -1.98
CA GLU A 235 4.52 10.49 -3.28
C GLU A 235 5.32 11.75 -3.66
N LEU A 236 6.00 12.37 -2.68
CA LEU A 236 6.81 13.54 -2.92
C LEU A 236 7.86 13.29 -4.03
N PRO A 237 8.15 14.28 -4.90
CA PRO A 237 9.04 14.09 -6.04
C PRO A 237 10.53 14.20 -5.63
N TRP A 238 11.11 13.10 -5.18
CA TRP A 238 12.55 13.00 -4.86
C TRP A 238 13.36 12.72 -6.12
N LYS A 239 13.48 13.72 -7.02
CA LYS A 239 14.15 13.56 -8.32
C LYS A 239 15.67 13.43 -8.17
N ASN A 240 16.28 12.50 -8.90
CA ASN A 240 17.73 12.32 -8.90
C ASN A 240 18.49 13.57 -9.37
N ASP A 241 17.90 14.36 -10.27
CA ASP A 241 18.42 15.64 -10.76
C ASP A 241 17.98 16.85 -9.94
N ALA A 242 17.60 16.67 -8.65
CA ALA A 242 17.12 17.76 -7.80
C ALA A 242 18.13 18.90 -7.66
N LEU A 243 19.45 18.61 -7.57
CA LEU A 243 20.49 19.64 -7.50
C LEU A 243 20.48 20.51 -8.75
N ASP A 244 20.46 19.88 -9.93
CA ASP A 244 20.41 20.59 -11.23
C ASP A 244 19.14 21.45 -11.31
N ARG A 245 17.99 20.94 -10.88
CA ARG A 245 16.71 21.67 -10.92
C ARG A 245 16.72 22.91 -10.01
N HIS A 246 17.28 22.82 -8.81
CA HIS A 246 17.40 23.95 -7.92
C HIS A 246 18.24 25.07 -8.54
N LEU A 247 19.38 24.74 -9.13
CA LEU A 247 20.31 25.73 -9.71
C LEU A 247 19.87 26.23 -11.08
N LYS A 248 19.08 25.46 -11.84
CA LYS A 248 18.65 25.83 -13.19
C LYS A 248 17.35 26.63 -13.22
N TYR A 249 16.37 26.26 -12.37
CA TYR A 249 15.00 26.74 -12.50
C TYR A 249 14.57 27.72 -11.40
N LEU A 250 15.21 27.69 -10.23
CA LEU A 250 14.92 28.63 -9.17
C LEU A 250 15.70 29.93 -9.38
N LYS A 251 15.15 31.05 -8.91
CA LYS A 251 15.85 32.34 -8.91
C LYS A 251 16.94 32.35 -7.83
N GLN A 252 17.98 33.14 -8.04
CA GLN A 252 19.12 33.24 -7.11
C GLN A 252 18.76 33.74 -5.70
N ASP A 253 17.67 34.47 -5.56
CA ASP A 253 17.17 34.94 -4.27
C ASP A 253 16.31 33.92 -3.52
N GLU A 254 15.87 32.84 -4.17
CA GLU A 254 15.06 31.78 -3.56
C GLU A 254 15.90 30.89 -2.62
N HIS A 255 15.29 30.45 -1.51
CA HIS A 255 15.96 29.63 -0.49
C HIS A 255 16.51 28.32 -1.03
N GLY A 256 15.75 27.65 -1.91
CA GLY A 256 16.17 26.40 -2.55
C GLY A 256 17.42 26.57 -3.42
N TYR A 257 17.52 27.67 -4.19
CA TYR A 257 18.71 27.97 -4.98
C TYR A 257 19.92 28.19 -4.08
N LYS A 258 19.77 29.05 -3.06
CA LYS A 258 20.86 29.38 -2.12
C LYS A 258 21.38 28.15 -1.40
N ALA A 259 20.48 27.30 -0.89
CA ALA A 259 20.85 26.06 -0.21
C ALA A 259 21.58 25.06 -1.14
N ALA A 260 21.13 24.94 -2.38
CA ALA A 260 21.75 24.06 -3.36
C ALA A 260 23.14 24.57 -3.79
N LEU A 261 23.28 25.89 -4.00
CA LEU A 261 24.56 26.49 -4.35
C LEU A 261 25.57 26.37 -3.20
N GLU A 262 25.18 26.73 -1.98
CA GLU A 262 26.01 26.61 -0.79
C GLU A 262 26.46 25.16 -0.57
N TRP A 263 25.55 24.18 -0.75
CA TRP A 263 25.87 22.75 -0.65
C TRP A 263 26.90 22.33 -1.69
N LEU A 264 26.75 22.79 -2.94
CA LEU A 264 27.67 22.47 -4.04
C LEU A 264 29.06 23.10 -3.82
N GLU A 265 29.11 24.38 -3.44
CA GLU A 265 30.37 25.09 -3.16
C GLU A 265 31.12 24.48 -1.95
N ASN A 266 30.42 24.05 -0.91
CA ASN A 266 31.02 23.37 0.23
C ASN A 266 31.58 21.98 -0.14
N ARG A 267 31.01 21.33 -1.14
CA ARG A 267 31.43 20.00 -1.58
C ARG A 267 32.56 20.04 -2.61
N LYS A 268 32.61 21.07 -3.43
CA LYS A 268 33.62 21.28 -4.50
C LYS A 268 34.57 22.41 -4.10
N GLU A 269 34.29 23.58 -4.62
CA GLU A 269 34.99 24.82 -4.35
C GLU A 269 34.07 26.02 -4.60
N LYS A 270 34.42 27.16 -4.06
CA LYS A 270 33.68 28.42 -4.28
C LYS A 270 33.62 28.75 -5.77
N GLY A 271 32.42 29.07 -6.25
CA GLY A 271 32.14 29.36 -7.67
C GLY A 271 31.78 28.13 -8.51
N ALA A 272 31.65 26.95 -7.90
CA ALA A 272 31.12 25.77 -8.56
C ALA A 272 29.71 26.01 -9.13
N SER A 273 29.38 25.39 -10.24
CA SER A 273 28.17 25.63 -11.03
C SER A 273 27.62 24.34 -11.63
N LEU A 274 26.51 24.43 -12.37
CA LEU A 274 25.86 23.28 -13.02
C LEU A 274 26.83 22.38 -13.83
N LYS A 275 27.82 22.94 -14.48
CA LYS A 275 28.79 22.18 -15.31
C LYS A 275 29.76 21.31 -14.47
N ASP A 276 29.87 21.61 -13.19
CA ASP A 276 30.80 20.94 -12.28
C ASP A 276 30.12 19.79 -11.50
N ILE A 277 28.78 19.58 -11.70
CA ILE A 277 27.99 18.56 -11.05
C ILE A 277 28.25 17.18 -11.65
N THR A 278 28.64 16.24 -10.81
CA THR A 278 28.77 14.81 -11.14
C THR A 278 27.55 14.02 -10.71
N GLU A 279 27.48 12.76 -11.10
CA GLU A 279 26.40 11.86 -10.65
C GLU A 279 26.47 11.59 -9.14
N GLU A 280 27.69 11.50 -8.59
CA GLU A 280 27.89 11.36 -7.14
C GLU A 280 27.40 12.60 -6.37
N ASP A 281 27.51 13.80 -6.97
CA ASP A 281 26.97 15.01 -6.37
C ASP A 281 25.42 14.99 -6.36
N ARG A 282 24.79 14.54 -7.45
CA ARG A 282 23.33 14.39 -7.52
C ARG A 282 22.81 13.45 -6.45
N GLN A 283 23.43 12.28 -6.32
CA GLN A 283 23.06 11.30 -5.30
C GLN A 283 23.25 11.84 -3.88
N ALA A 284 24.39 12.48 -3.60
CA ALA A 284 24.69 13.03 -2.30
C ALA A 284 23.77 14.22 -1.95
N PHE A 285 23.44 15.08 -2.92
CA PHE A 285 22.49 16.18 -2.71
C PHE A 285 21.08 15.65 -2.48
N ASN A 286 20.65 14.66 -3.24
CA ASN A 286 19.32 14.05 -3.05
C ASN A 286 19.18 13.43 -1.65
N ALA A 287 20.24 12.82 -1.14
CA ALA A 287 20.32 12.35 0.24
C ALA A 287 20.18 13.48 1.25
N PHE A 288 20.94 14.57 1.11
CA PHE A 288 20.87 15.76 1.96
C PHE A 288 19.49 16.42 1.92
N TYR A 289 18.92 16.54 0.73
CA TYR A 289 17.61 17.11 0.47
C TYR A 289 16.48 16.31 1.15
N PHE A 290 16.47 14.97 0.95
CA PHE A 290 15.53 14.08 1.60
C PHE A 290 15.71 14.05 3.13
N GLU A 291 16.95 13.99 3.62
CA GLU A 291 17.21 14.00 5.05
C GLU A 291 16.76 15.29 5.72
N THR A 292 16.85 16.42 5.02
CA THR A 292 16.36 17.73 5.51
C THR A 292 14.84 17.68 5.76
N TYR A 293 14.07 17.09 4.84
CA TYR A 293 12.65 16.85 5.05
C TYR A 293 12.39 15.94 6.25
N MET A 294 13.08 14.79 6.31
CA MET A 294 12.92 13.83 7.40
C MET A 294 13.18 14.45 8.77
N LYS A 295 14.26 15.19 8.92
CA LYS A 295 14.60 15.87 10.19
C LYS A 295 13.48 16.80 10.65
N LYS A 296 12.92 17.62 9.75
CA LYS A 296 11.86 18.57 10.07
C LYS A 296 10.59 17.85 10.52
N VAL A 297 10.08 16.93 9.71
CA VAL A 297 8.80 16.28 9.99
C VAL A 297 8.86 15.34 11.20
N VAL A 298 9.94 14.55 11.33
CA VAL A 298 10.07 13.60 12.44
C VAL A 298 10.33 14.30 13.76
N SER A 299 11.15 15.34 13.77
CA SER A 299 11.37 16.14 14.99
C SER A 299 10.07 16.74 15.51
N ALA A 300 9.27 17.35 14.64
CA ALA A 300 7.99 17.93 15.02
C ALA A 300 6.96 16.88 15.46
N LEU A 301 6.88 15.74 14.74
CA LEU A 301 5.99 14.65 15.11
C LEU A 301 6.32 14.09 16.50
N LYS A 302 7.59 13.76 16.75
CA LYS A 302 8.00 13.14 18.01
C LYS A 302 7.94 14.08 19.21
N LYS A 303 7.91 15.40 19.02
CA LYS A 303 7.58 16.37 20.09
C LYS A 303 6.12 16.25 20.53
N VAL A 304 5.21 15.97 19.61
CA VAL A 304 3.76 15.87 19.85
C VAL A 304 3.38 14.48 20.31
N ASP A 305 3.87 13.46 19.60
CA ASP A 305 3.60 12.06 19.89
C ASP A 305 4.87 11.20 19.76
N PRO A 306 5.54 10.90 20.89
CA PRO A 306 6.71 10.02 20.90
C PRO A 306 6.36 8.53 20.85
N ASN A 307 5.10 8.15 21.03
CA ASN A 307 4.68 6.76 21.29
C ASN A 307 4.40 5.99 19.99
N HIS A 308 3.69 6.61 19.05
CA HIS A 308 3.24 5.92 17.84
C HIS A 308 4.29 5.89 16.74
N LEU A 309 4.14 4.91 15.85
CA LEU A 309 5.08 4.70 14.75
C LEU A 309 5.04 5.84 13.73
N TYR A 310 6.21 6.16 13.17
CA TYR A 310 6.30 6.95 11.96
C TYR A 310 6.41 6.02 10.74
N LEU A 311 5.38 6.03 9.92
CA LEU A 311 5.18 5.13 8.80
C LEU A 311 5.71 5.69 7.47
N GLY A 312 6.34 6.87 7.50
CA GLY A 312 7.01 7.48 6.35
C GLY A 312 6.12 8.33 5.46
N CYS A 313 6.60 8.60 4.24
CA CYS A 313 6.02 9.54 3.28
C CYS A 313 5.42 8.88 2.02
N ARG A 314 5.12 7.59 2.07
CA ARG A 314 4.40 6.84 1.04
C ARG A 314 5.05 6.98 -0.34
N PHE A 315 6.20 6.35 -0.51
CA PHE A 315 6.92 6.36 -1.78
C PHE A 315 6.09 5.77 -2.92
N ASN A 316 6.19 6.37 -4.11
CA ASN A 316 5.58 5.79 -5.31
C ASN A 316 6.55 4.79 -5.95
N GLN A 317 6.13 3.53 -6.09
CA GLN A 317 6.95 2.43 -6.61
C GLN A 317 7.49 2.67 -8.03
N GLU A 318 6.88 3.54 -8.81
CA GLU A 318 7.31 3.85 -10.18
C GLU A 318 8.38 4.94 -10.25
N LYS A 319 8.76 5.53 -9.12
CA LYS A 319 9.76 6.60 -9.07
C LYS A 319 11.16 6.05 -8.87
N GLU A 320 12.11 6.86 -9.31
CA GLU A 320 13.55 6.54 -9.29
C GLU A 320 14.09 6.31 -7.87
N GLU A 321 13.50 6.98 -6.86
CA GLU A 321 13.90 6.86 -5.47
C GLU A 321 13.80 5.43 -4.92
N LEU A 322 12.92 4.59 -5.45
CA LEU A 322 12.76 3.21 -4.99
C LEU A 322 13.87 2.26 -5.45
N SER A 323 14.72 2.69 -6.36
CA SER A 323 15.95 2.00 -6.74
C SER A 323 17.21 2.63 -6.12
N ASN A 324 17.06 3.68 -5.29
CA ASN A 324 18.17 4.43 -4.71
C ASN A 324 18.49 3.95 -3.27
N PRO A 325 19.60 3.19 -3.05
CA PRO A 325 19.96 2.69 -1.72
C PRO A 325 20.12 3.79 -0.67
N VAL A 326 20.62 4.97 -1.08
CA VAL A 326 20.91 6.07 -0.15
C VAL A 326 19.63 6.66 0.43
N ILE A 327 18.57 6.79 -0.39
CA ILE A 327 17.25 7.23 0.09
C ILE A 327 16.70 6.25 1.13
N PHE A 328 16.81 4.94 0.87
CA PHE A 328 16.36 3.92 1.83
C PHE A 328 17.20 3.89 3.12
N GLN A 329 18.52 4.09 3.03
CA GLN A 329 19.38 4.19 4.22
C GLN A 329 18.96 5.38 5.10
N ILE A 330 18.63 6.52 4.50
CA ILE A 330 18.12 7.68 5.24
C ILE A 330 16.72 7.40 5.79
N ALA A 331 15.82 6.86 4.96
CA ALA A 331 14.50 6.46 5.42
C ALA A 331 14.59 5.54 6.65
N GLY A 332 15.49 4.57 6.65
CA GLY A 332 15.73 3.66 7.77
C GLY A 332 16.22 4.32 9.07
N LYS A 333 16.84 5.51 9.00
CA LYS A 333 17.22 6.28 10.20
C LYS A 333 16.01 6.94 10.87
N TYR A 334 15.01 7.34 10.09
CA TYR A 334 13.92 8.20 10.55
C TYR A 334 12.57 7.50 10.61
N MET A 335 12.30 6.52 9.75
CA MET A 335 11.04 5.79 9.69
C MET A 335 11.09 4.50 10.50
N ASP A 336 10.00 4.16 11.17
CA ASP A 336 9.84 2.87 11.82
C ASP A 336 9.43 1.78 10.81
N VAL A 337 8.64 2.16 9.80
CA VAL A 337 8.18 1.31 8.70
C VAL A 337 8.27 2.11 7.39
N ILE A 338 8.76 1.49 6.33
CA ILE A 338 8.83 2.11 5.00
C ILE A 338 7.47 1.93 4.29
N SER A 339 6.80 3.01 3.94
CA SER A 339 5.51 2.96 3.23
C SER A 339 5.67 3.13 1.73
N ILE A 340 5.01 2.28 0.95
CA ILE A 340 5.15 2.22 -0.51
C ILE A 340 3.79 2.06 -1.17
N ASN A 341 3.46 2.94 -2.14
CA ASN A 341 2.36 2.78 -3.06
C ASN A 341 2.84 1.95 -4.25
N HIS A 342 2.21 0.78 -4.48
CA HIS A 342 2.73 -0.23 -5.40
C HIS A 342 1.76 -0.49 -6.55
N TYR A 343 1.98 0.16 -7.68
CA TYR A 343 1.12 0.08 -8.86
C TYR A 343 1.78 -0.62 -10.05
N ARG A 344 1.01 -0.91 -11.09
CA ARG A 344 1.43 -1.39 -12.42
C ARG A 344 2.23 -2.70 -12.44
N LYS A 345 2.29 -3.44 -11.34
CA LYS A 345 2.85 -4.79 -11.29
C LYS A 345 1.75 -5.79 -11.01
N TRP A 346 1.78 -6.92 -11.74
CA TRP A 346 0.86 -8.02 -11.52
C TRP A 346 1.13 -8.73 -10.19
N GLU A 347 2.39 -8.77 -9.79
CA GLU A 347 2.83 -9.25 -8.48
C GLU A 347 4.06 -8.47 -8.00
N PRO A 348 4.30 -8.36 -6.68
CA PRO A 348 5.52 -7.79 -6.13
C PRO A 348 6.74 -8.66 -6.46
N VAL A 349 7.87 -8.01 -6.75
CA VAL A 349 9.13 -8.69 -7.09
C VAL A 349 9.96 -8.91 -5.83
N GLN A 350 10.27 -10.17 -5.50
CA GLN A 350 10.99 -10.55 -4.27
C GLN A 350 12.34 -9.84 -4.11
N GLU A 351 13.14 -9.75 -5.18
CA GLU A 351 14.43 -9.08 -5.15
C GLU A 351 14.31 -7.59 -4.81
N ILE A 352 13.31 -6.91 -5.37
CA ILE A 352 13.07 -5.48 -5.11
C ILE A 352 12.68 -5.29 -3.64
N MET A 353 11.77 -6.10 -3.12
CA MET A 353 11.35 -6.05 -1.71
C MET A 353 12.49 -6.36 -0.75
N ALA A 354 13.34 -7.33 -1.09
CA ALA A 354 14.53 -7.66 -0.32
C ALA A 354 15.54 -6.50 -0.28
N ASN A 355 15.71 -5.78 -1.40
CA ASN A 355 16.55 -4.59 -1.47
C ASN A 355 16.02 -3.47 -0.57
N TRP A 356 14.72 -3.19 -0.57
CA TRP A 356 14.13 -2.18 0.33
C TRP A 356 14.44 -2.48 1.80
N ALA A 357 14.20 -3.72 2.23
CA ALA A 357 14.47 -4.14 3.61
C ALA A 357 15.98 -4.14 3.93
N LYS A 358 16.83 -4.56 2.98
CA LYS A 358 18.30 -4.56 3.14
C LYS A 358 18.85 -3.15 3.28
N TRP A 359 18.41 -2.21 2.44
CA TRP A 359 18.94 -0.84 2.45
C TRP A 359 18.46 -0.05 3.65
N SER A 360 17.18 -0.16 4.00
CA SER A 360 16.60 0.58 5.14
C SER A 360 16.85 -0.07 6.49
N GLN A 361 17.12 -1.38 6.56
CA GLN A 361 17.11 -2.19 7.79
C GLN A 361 15.76 -2.11 8.54
N LYS A 362 14.67 -1.84 7.82
CA LYS A 362 13.30 -1.70 8.34
C LYS A 362 12.32 -2.58 7.56
N PRO A 363 11.18 -2.94 8.16
CA PRO A 363 10.09 -3.53 7.42
C PRO A 363 9.43 -2.48 6.50
N PHE A 364 8.61 -2.98 5.59
CA PHE A 364 7.78 -2.11 4.74
C PHE A 364 6.30 -2.48 4.81
N ILE A 365 5.47 -1.52 4.46
CA ILE A 365 4.02 -1.66 4.30
C ILE A 365 3.62 -1.16 2.91
N ILE A 366 2.77 -1.93 2.21
CA ILE A 366 2.20 -1.49 0.93
C ILE A 366 0.94 -0.69 1.20
N THR A 367 0.95 0.59 0.85
CA THR A 367 -0.09 1.55 1.25
C THR A 367 -1.13 1.86 0.20
N GLU A 368 -0.87 1.48 -1.06
CA GLU A 368 -1.84 1.56 -2.16
C GLU A 368 -1.55 0.51 -3.23
N TRP A 369 -2.57 -0.20 -3.64
CA TRP A 369 -2.61 -1.11 -4.79
C TRP A 369 -4.05 -1.60 -5.02
N TYR A 370 -4.43 -1.89 -6.26
CA TYR A 370 -5.75 -2.43 -6.62
C TYR A 370 -5.80 -2.93 -8.06
N THR A 371 -6.89 -3.62 -8.40
CA THR A 371 -7.34 -3.92 -9.76
C THR A 371 -8.77 -3.45 -9.98
N LYS A 372 -9.17 -3.31 -11.24
CA LYS A 372 -10.47 -2.84 -11.69
C LYS A 372 -11.21 -4.00 -12.38
N GLY A 373 -12.46 -4.26 -12.00
CA GLY A 373 -13.33 -5.26 -12.64
C GLY A 373 -14.19 -4.62 -13.73
N GLU A 374 -14.19 -5.20 -14.92
CA GLU A 374 -15.01 -4.71 -16.04
C GLU A 374 -16.52 -4.92 -15.77
N ASP A 375 -16.85 -5.92 -14.95
CA ASP A 375 -18.22 -6.23 -14.54
C ASP A 375 -18.81 -5.24 -13.51
N SER A 376 -18.04 -4.24 -13.08
CA SER A 376 -18.51 -3.19 -12.16
C SER A 376 -19.52 -2.22 -12.80
N GLY A 377 -19.57 -2.14 -14.12
CA GLY A 377 -20.34 -1.13 -14.86
C GLY A 377 -19.67 0.25 -14.91
N LEU A 378 -18.50 0.44 -14.28
CA LEU A 378 -17.73 1.68 -14.38
C LEU A 378 -16.87 1.68 -15.65
N PRO A 379 -16.55 2.87 -16.21
CA PRO A 379 -15.74 2.97 -17.45
C PRO A 379 -14.33 2.46 -17.32
N ASN A 380 -13.74 2.49 -16.13
CA ASN A 380 -12.37 1.99 -15.83
C ASN A 380 -11.24 2.55 -16.70
N ARG A 381 -11.42 3.75 -17.27
CA ARG A 381 -10.44 4.38 -18.18
C ARG A 381 -9.27 4.98 -17.43
N THR A 382 -9.52 5.51 -16.24
CA THR A 382 -8.51 6.13 -15.37
C THR A 382 -8.05 5.16 -14.28
N GLY A 383 -7.03 5.57 -13.53
CA GLY A 383 -6.49 4.81 -12.40
C GLY A 383 -5.38 3.83 -12.75
N ALA A 384 -4.45 3.67 -11.82
CA ALA A 384 -3.21 2.90 -11.99
C ALA A 384 -3.37 1.37 -11.85
N GLY A 385 -4.54 0.89 -11.37
CA GLY A 385 -4.81 -0.54 -11.23
C GLY A 385 -5.01 -1.26 -12.58
N TRP A 386 -4.63 -2.53 -12.63
CA TRP A 386 -4.91 -3.41 -13.76
C TRP A 386 -6.41 -3.58 -14.00
N ASN A 387 -6.82 -3.79 -15.25
CA ASN A 387 -8.18 -4.20 -15.57
C ASN A 387 -8.24 -5.74 -15.66
N VAL A 388 -9.26 -6.33 -15.03
CA VAL A 388 -9.58 -7.77 -15.07
C VAL A 388 -11.07 -7.94 -15.38
N PRO A 389 -11.52 -9.10 -15.89
CA PRO A 389 -12.92 -9.28 -16.32
C PRO A 389 -13.94 -9.15 -15.19
N THR A 390 -13.65 -9.75 -14.01
CA THR A 390 -14.66 -9.88 -12.95
C THR A 390 -14.15 -9.47 -11.56
N GLN A 391 -15.11 -9.26 -10.64
CA GLN A 391 -14.80 -9.01 -9.23
C GLN A 391 -14.06 -10.18 -8.59
N ARG A 392 -14.33 -11.42 -9.02
CA ARG A 392 -13.62 -12.61 -8.56
C ARG A 392 -12.16 -12.60 -9.03
N ASP A 393 -11.90 -12.16 -10.25
CA ASP A 393 -10.52 -12.01 -10.76
C ASP A 393 -9.73 -10.94 -10.00
N ARG A 394 -10.39 -9.88 -9.53
CA ARG A 394 -9.81 -8.92 -8.58
C ARG A 394 -9.37 -9.62 -7.29
N GLY A 395 -10.18 -10.56 -6.81
CA GLY A 395 -9.87 -11.38 -5.64
C GLY A 395 -8.68 -12.32 -5.87
N TYR A 396 -8.57 -12.93 -7.04
CA TYR A 396 -7.40 -13.76 -7.40
C TYR A 396 -6.11 -12.94 -7.50
N PHE A 397 -6.20 -11.74 -8.06
CA PHE A 397 -5.08 -10.79 -8.02
C PHE A 397 -4.68 -10.44 -6.58
N TYR A 398 -5.67 -10.20 -5.69
CA TYR A 398 -5.41 -9.93 -4.28
C TYR A 398 -4.63 -11.06 -3.62
N GLN A 399 -5.08 -12.31 -3.78
CA GLN A 399 -4.39 -13.46 -3.20
C GLN A 399 -2.97 -13.62 -3.75
N ASN A 400 -2.78 -13.50 -5.07
CA ASN A 400 -1.46 -13.58 -5.72
C ASN A 400 -0.49 -12.54 -5.14
N PHE A 401 -0.95 -11.31 -5.01
CA PHE A 401 -0.15 -10.20 -4.51
C PHE A 401 0.23 -10.38 -3.03
N VAL A 402 -0.76 -10.72 -2.19
CA VAL A 402 -0.56 -10.91 -0.75
C VAL A 402 0.38 -12.09 -0.44
N LEU A 403 0.28 -13.20 -1.18
CA LEU A 403 1.18 -14.34 -1.00
C LEU A 403 2.66 -13.93 -1.21
N GLU A 404 2.95 -13.11 -2.22
CA GLU A 404 4.31 -12.59 -2.43
C GLU A 404 4.73 -11.60 -1.33
N LEU A 405 3.80 -10.79 -0.81
CA LEU A 405 4.10 -9.91 0.34
C LEU A 405 4.47 -10.71 1.59
N ILE A 406 3.71 -11.76 1.92
CA ILE A 406 3.98 -12.63 3.07
C ILE A 406 5.34 -13.34 2.91
N LYS A 407 5.63 -13.84 1.72
CA LYS A 407 6.88 -14.53 1.39
C LYS A 407 8.11 -13.65 1.54
N SER A 408 7.99 -12.33 1.37
CA SER A 408 9.10 -11.39 1.53
C SER A 408 9.69 -11.36 2.93
N LYS A 409 8.93 -11.79 3.96
CA LYS A 409 9.28 -11.73 5.39
C LYS A 409 9.56 -10.33 5.95
N ALA A 410 9.55 -9.32 5.09
CA ALA A 410 9.77 -7.92 5.45
C ALA A 410 8.51 -7.06 5.33
N CYS A 411 7.48 -7.52 4.64
CA CYS A 411 6.18 -6.86 4.59
C CYS A 411 5.43 -7.10 5.90
N VAL A 412 5.03 -6.00 6.57
CA VAL A 412 4.28 -6.04 7.84
C VAL A 412 2.83 -5.60 7.71
N GLY A 413 2.39 -5.33 6.48
CA GLY A 413 1.00 -4.99 6.21
C GLY A 413 0.77 -4.46 4.81
N TRP A 414 -0.50 -4.29 4.47
CA TRP A 414 -0.94 -3.75 3.19
C TRP A 414 -2.31 -3.08 3.29
N HIS A 415 -2.57 -2.09 2.42
CA HIS A 415 -3.84 -1.41 2.29
C HIS A 415 -4.35 -1.51 0.85
N TRP A 416 -5.52 -2.11 0.68
CA TRP A 416 -6.24 -2.04 -0.58
C TRP A 416 -6.71 -0.62 -0.84
N PHE A 417 -6.54 -0.12 -2.04
CA PHE A 417 -6.98 1.21 -2.45
C PHE A 417 -8.18 1.10 -3.39
N THR A 418 -9.41 1.34 -2.92
CA THR A 418 -9.90 2.02 -1.72
C THR A 418 -11.06 1.28 -1.06
N TYR A 419 -11.68 1.87 -0.01
CA TYR A 419 -12.92 1.37 0.57
C TYR A 419 -14.08 1.47 -0.42
N GLN A 420 -14.38 2.65 -0.96
CA GLN A 420 -15.54 2.92 -1.80
C GLN A 420 -15.14 3.42 -3.19
N ASP A 421 -15.85 2.99 -4.24
CA ASP A 421 -15.75 3.60 -5.56
C ASP A 421 -16.20 5.05 -5.54
N ASN A 422 -15.58 5.88 -6.36
CA ASN A 422 -16.08 7.23 -6.58
C ASN A 422 -17.43 7.20 -7.32
N ASP A 423 -18.21 8.25 -7.16
CA ASP A 423 -19.27 8.58 -8.10
C ASP A 423 -18.61 9.18 -9.35
N PRO A 424 -18.66 8.53 -10.52
CA PRO A 424 -18.01 9.03 -11.73
C PRO A 424 -18.58 10.35 -12.26
N LYS A 425 -19.78 10.73 -11.78
CA LYS A 425 -20.44 12.02 -12.13
C LYS A 425 -19.95 13.17 -11.25
N ASP A 426 -19.28 12.88 -10.13
CA ASP A 426 -18.71 13.91 -9.26
C ASP A 426 -17.38 14.42 -9.80
N LEU A 427 -17.44 15.58 -10.47
CA LEU A 427 -16.25 16.22 -11.05
C LEU A 427 -15.29 16.81 -10.02
N SER A 428 -15.63 16.84 -8.74
CA SER A 428 -14.76 17.30 -7.66
C SER A 428 -13.75 16.22 -7.21
N THR A 429 -13.98 14.95 -7.59
CA THR A 429 -13.06 13.86 -7.28
C THR A 429 -11.81 13.91 -8.18
N ASP A 430 -10.72 13.32 -7.70
CA ASP A 430 -9.46 13.22 -8.41
C ASP A 430 -9.65 12.65 -9.83
N PRO A 431 -9.37 13.42 -10.89
CA PRO A 431 -9.55 12.98 -12.28
C PRO A 431 -8.69 11.77 -12.65
N SER A 432 -7.57 11.55 -11.95
CA SER A 432 -6.64 10.45 -12.25
C SER A 432 -7.22 9.06 -11.96
N ASN A 433 -8.31 8.97 -11.19
CA ASN A 433 -8.93 7.69 -10.81
C ASN A 433 -10.45 7.79 -10.58
N ARG A 434 -11.10 8.79 -11.17
CA ARG A 434 -12.53 9.11 -10.92
C ARG A 434 -13.47 7.98 -11.32
N ASP A 435 -13.24 7.36 -12.46
CA ASP A 435 -14.12 6.36 -13.08
C ASP A 435 -13.65 4.91 -12.87
N SER A 436 -12.74 4.72 -11.90
CA SER A 436 -12.13 3.42 -11.60
C SER A 436 -12.93 2.61 -10.59
N ASN A 437 -13.17 1.33 -10.89
CA ASN A 437 -13.59 0.34 -9.90
C ASN A 437 -12.42 -0.06 -9.01
N LYS A 438 -12.25 0.63 -7.92
CA LYS A 438 -11.18 0.43 -6.94
C LYS A 438 -11.70 0.06 -5.56
N GLY A 439 -12.97 0.36 -5.27
CA GLY A 439 -13.63 0.08 -4.01
C GLY A 439 -13.80 -1.42 -3.72
N ILE A 440 -13.97 -1.74 -2.46
CA ILE A 440 -14.54 -3.01 -2.00
C ILE A 440 -16.08 -2.92 -1.93
N VAL A 441 -16.60 -1.70 -1.91
CA VAL A 441 -18.02 -1.37 -2.10
C VAL A 441 -18.18 -0.35 -3.23
N ASN A 442 -19.34 -0.35 -3.88
CA ASN A 442 -19.66 0.63 -4.92
C ASN A 442 -20.03 2.00 -4.32
N SER A 443 -20.33 2.98 -5.17
CA SER A 443 -20.73 4.34 -4.74
C SER A 443 -22.03 4.39 -3.91
N GLU A 444 -22.82 3.33 -3.89
CA GLU A 444 -24.06 3.17 -3.11
C GLU A 444 -23.90 2.18 -1.95
N PHE A 445 -22.66 1.89 -1.53
CA PHE A 445 -22.29 1.00 -0.43
C PHE A 445 -22.72 -0.47 -0.61
N GLN A 446 -22.93 -0.94 -1.85
CA GLN A 446 -23.14 -2.36 -2.11
C GLN A 446 -21.76 -3.06 -2.16
N PRO A 447 -21.54 -4.11 -1.36
CA PRO A 447 -20.26 -4.81 -1.34
C PRO A 447 -20.04 -5.61 -2.62
N TYR A 448 -18.82 -5.64 -3.10
CA TYR A 448 -18.39 -6.54 -4.17
C TYR A 448 -18.13 -7.93 -3.59
N THR A 449 -19.20 -8.67 -3.33
CA THR A 449 -19.15 -9.98 -2.64
C THR A 449 -18.13 -10.96 -3.23
N PRO A 450 -18.02 -11.16 -4.57
CA PRO A 450 -17.03 -12.11 -5.11
C PRO A 450 -15.57 -11.70 -4.86
N LEU A 451 -15.29 -10.38 -4.77
CA LEU A 451 -13.97 -9.85 -4.37
C LEU A 451 -13.72 -10.13 -2.89
N LEU A 452 -14.67 -9.77 -2.02
CA LEU A 452 -14.55 -9.92 -0.57
C LEU A 452 -14.42 -11.38 -0.15
N GLU A 453 -15.11 -12.31 -0.79
CA GLU A 453 -14.97 -13.77 -0.55
C GLU A 453 -13.53 -14.23 -0.77
N GLU A 454 -12.88 -13.78 -1.84
CA GLU A 454 -11.49 -14.18 -2.13
C GLU A 454 -10.49 -13.45 -1.22
N MET A 455 -10.76 -12.21 -0.82
CA MET A 455 -9.96 -11.47 0.17
C MET A 455 -10.06 -12.13 1.55
N LYS A 456 -11.27 -12.48 1.97
CA LYS A 456 -11.55 -13.14 3.25
C LYS A 456 -10.73 -14.41 3.42
N LYS A 457 -10.67 -15.26 2.41
CA LYS A 457 -9.91 -16.52 2.45
C LYS A 457 -8.47 -16.29 2.90
N ILE A 458 -7.75 -15.38 2.26
CA ILE A 458 -6.35 -15.16 2.59
C ILE A 458 -6.16 -14.35 3.87
N ASN A 459 -7.02 -13.37 4.14
CA ASN A 459 -6.91 -12.52 5.32
C ASN A 459 -7.01 -13.31 6.63
N TRP A 460 -7.88 -14.31 6.69
CA TRP A 460 -8.02 -15.18 7.86
C TRP A 460 -6.82 -16.12 8.06
N HIS A 461 -6.12 -16.51 7.01
CA HIS A 461 -4.99 -17.44 7.08
C HIS A 461 -3.60 -16.77 7.08
N VAL A 462 -3.52 -15.45 7.17
CA VAL A 462 -2.24 -14.72 7.09
C VAL A 462 -1.20 -15.25 8.07
N TYR A 463 -1.58 -15.49 9.33
CA TYR A 463 -0.62 -15.96 10.34
C TYR A 463 -0.15 -17.39 10.11
N GLU A 464 -1.02 -18.28 9.67
CA GLU A 464 -0.61 -19.63 9.28
C GLU A 464 0.30 -19.61 8.05
N LEU A 465 0.00 -18.76 7.06
CA LEU A 465 0.84 -18.56 5.88
C LEU A 465 2.24 -18.06 6.24
N THR A 466 2.40 -17.23 7.27
CA THR A 466 3.73 -16.78 7.72
C THR A 466 4.61 -17.90 8.24
N GLN A 467 4.03 -19.02 8.64
CA GLN A 467 4.77 -20.20 9.10
C GLN A 467 5.15 -21.14 7.96
N LYS A 468 4.37 -21.13 6.86
CA LYS A 468 4.53 -22.05 5.73
C LYS A 468 5.33 -21.45 4.56
N LEU A 469 5.48 -20.09 4.52
CA LEU A 469 6.19 -19.32 3.51
C LEU A 469 7.42 -18.61 4.09
#